data_d001555760f852709f3a813e53365199
#
_entry.id   d001555760f852709f3a813e53365199
#
_cell.length_a   1.000
_cell.length_b   1.000
_cell.length_c   1.000
_cell.angle_alpha   90.00
_cell.angle_beta   90.00
_cell.angle_gamma   90.00
#
_symmetry.space_group_name_H-M   'P 1'
#
loop_
_entity.id
_entity.type
_entity.pdbx_description
1 polymer ?
#
loop_
_entity_poly.entity_id
_entity_poly.type
_entity_poly.pdbx_seq_one_letter_code
_entity_poly.pdbx_strand_id
1 'polypeptide(L)'
;LRLPPEDIREAAMLHDIGIFLTSAVDIGCDGDEPYIMHGVLGAELLRKEGVCEQYARVAERHTGAGITAADIRQQGLPLPIGDYVPESTLERLVCYADKFYSKGGDMKRKPLDRVIRSMERFSPDTLERFMDMHKEFSISDG
;
A
#
# COMPACT_ATOMS: atom_id res chain seq x y z
N LEU A 1 -16.76 0.47 -11.20
CA LEU A 1 -15.59 -0.39 -11.35
C LEU A 1 -16.00 -1.78 -11.83
N ARG A 2 -15.26 -2.31 -12.79
CA ARG A 2 -15.55 -3.63 -13.37
C ARG A 2 -14.74 -4.76 -12.74
N LEU A 3 -14.29 -4.56 -11.51
CA LEU A 3 -13.55 -5.59 -10.79
C LEU A 3 -14.50 -6.53 -10.06
N PRO A 4 -14.26 -7.85 -10.11
CA PRO A 4 -15.06 -8.78 -9.31
C PRO A 4 -14.94 -8.45 -7.82
N PRO A 5 -16.05 -8.39 -7.08
CA PRO A 5 -16.01 -8.09 -5.65
C PRO A 5 -15.11 -9.01 -4.84
N GLU A 6 -15.05 -10.30 -5.19
CA GLU A 6 -14.19 -11.27 -4.52
C GLU A 6 -12.71 -10.94 -4.71
N ASP A 7 -12.30 -10.44 -5.88
CA ASP A 7 -10.92 -10.06 -6.13
C ASP A 7 -10.52 -8.87 -5.24
N ILE A 8 -11.41 -7.89 -5.11
CA ILE A 8 -11.18 -6.73 -4.24
C ILE A 8 -11.04 -7.18 -2.80
N ARG A 9 -11.93 -8.05 -2.34
CA ARG A 9 -11.92 -8.56 -0.97
C ARG A 9 -10.64 -9.32 -0.66
N GLU A 10 -10.26 -10.25 -1.53
CA GLU A 10 -9.05 -11.06 -1.34
C GLU A 10 -7.80 -10.17 -1.33
N ALA A 11 -7.70 -9.24 -2.27
CA ALA A 11 -6.57 -8.33 -2.33
C ALA A 11 -6.49 -7.46 -1.06
N ALA A 12 -7.62 -6.95 -0.60
CA ALA A 12 -7.67 -6.12 0.60
C ALA A 12 -7.26 -6.91 1.85
N MET A 13 -7.69 -8.16 1.95
CA MET A 13 -7.33 -9.01 3.08
C MET A 13 -5.85 -9.39 3.09
N LEU A 14 -5.23 -9.55 1.93
CA LEU A 14 -3.87 -10.06 1.82
C LEU A 14 -2.81 -8.96 1.73
N HIS A 15 -3.17 -7.71 1.44
CA HIS A 15 -2.17 -6.68 1.15
C HIS A 15 -1.18 -6.41 2.28
N ASP A 16 -1.58 -6.57 3.52
CA ASP A 16 -0.74 -6.34 4.70
C ASP A 16 -0.18 -7.61 5.33
N ILE A 17 -0.23 -8.74 4.63
CA ILE A 17 0.18 -10.02 5.21
C ILE A 17 1.64 -10.00 5.71
N GLY A 18 2.48 -9.15 5.14
CA GLY A 18 3.89 -9.05 5.52
C GLY A 18 4.16 -8.26 6.79
N ILE A 19 3.16 -7.60 7.36
CA ILE A 19 3.37 -6.75 8.54
C ILE A 19 3.96 -7.53 9.72
N PHE A 20 3.52 -8.77 9.94
CA PHE A 20 3.99 -9.55 11.09
C PHE A 20 5.48 -9.87 11.01
N LEU A 21 6.11 -9.74 9.85
CA LEU A 21 7.55 -9.93 9.68
C LEU A 21 8.35 -8.66 9.98
N THR A 22 7.67 -7.57 10.27
CA THR A 22 8.29 -6.27 10.49
C THR A 22 8.15 -5.80 11.94
N SER A 23 8.91 -4.75 12.29
CA SER A 23 8.83 -4.13 13.59
C SER A 23 7.71 -3.08 13.59
N ALA A 24 6.51 -3.49 13.99
CA ALA A 24 5.33 -2.63 14.09
C ALA A 24 4.69 -2.85 15.47
N VAL A 25 5.39 -2.45 16.50
CA VAL A 25 5.05 -2.72 17.91
C VAL A 25 3.66 -2.18 18.27
N ASP A 26 3.28 -1.03 17.73
CA ASP A 26 1.99 -0.38 18.02
C ASP A 26 0.78 -1.25 17.65
N ILE A 27 0.98 -2.20 16.75
CA ILE A 27 -0.08 -3.12 16.33
C ILE A 27 0.25 -4.57 16.66
N GLY A 28 1.21 -4.77 17.57
CA GLY A 28 1.53 -6.09 18.10
C GLY A 28 2.46 -6.93 17.24
N CYS A 29 3.11 -6.34 16.24
CA CYS A 29 4.05 -7.06 15.36
C CYS A 29 5.48 -6.78 15.81
N ASP A 30 6.24 -7.81 16.11
CA ASP A 30 7.62 -7.70 16.63
C ASP A 30 8.65 -8.41 15.74
N GLY A 31 8.40 -8.47 14.43
CA GLY A 31 9.35 -9.00 13.47
C GLY A 31 10.63 -8.16 13.41
N ASP A 32 11.69 -8.74 12.84
CA ASP A 32 13.03 -8.12 12.80
C ASP A 32 13.18 -7.11 11.66
N GLU A 33 12.34 -7.18 10.62
CA GLU A 33 12.51 -6.35 9.43
C GLU A 33 11.90 -4.96 9.60
N PRO A 34 12.45 -3.93 8.94
CA PRO A 34 11.84 -2.59 8.96
C PRO A 34 10.40 -2.62 8.42
N TYR A 35 9.52 -1.80 9.02
CA TYR A 35 8.11 -1.76 8.64
C TYR A 35 7.91 -1.48 7.14
N ILE A 36 8.75 -0.63 6.53
CA ILE A 36 8.62 -0.31 5.12
C ILE A 36 8.76 -1.53 4.20
N MET A 37 9.35 -2.61 4.70
CA MET A 37 9.50 -3.87 3.95
C MET A 37 8.22 -4.71 3.90
N HIS A 38 7.17 -4.33 4.63
CA HIS A 38 5.99 -5.21 4.76
C HIS A 38 5.34 -5.56 3.41
N GLY A 39 5.32 -4.62 2.47
CA GLY A 39 4.75 -4.89 1.14
C GLY A 39 5.55 -5.91 0.34
N VAL A 40 6.86 -5.71 0.27
CA VAL A 40 7.76 -6.62 -0.44
C VAL A 40 7.79 -8.00 0.20
N LEU A 41 7.88 -8.05 1.53
CA LEU A 41 7.88 -9.31 2.27
C LEU A 41 6.55 -10.06 2.13
N GLY A 42 5.45 -9.30 2.16
CA GLY A 42 4.13 -9.89 1.93
C GLY A 42 4.00 -10.49 0.55
N ALA A 43 4.49 -9.79 -0.47
CA ALA A 43 4.47 -10.29 -1.84
C ALA A 43 5.30 -11.57 -1.98
N GLU A 44 6.49 -11.61 -1.37
CA GLU A 44 7.33 -12.80 -1.38
C GLU A 44 6.61 -13.98 -0.75
N LEU A 45 5.97 -13.77 0.40
CA LEU A 45 5.21 -14.81 1.09
C LEU A 45 4.07 -15.33 0.23
N LEU A 46 3.31 -14.44 -0.38
CA LEU A 46 2.18 -14.82 -1.22
C LEU A 46 2.63 -15.62 -2.43
N ARG A 47 3.73 -15.22 -3.07
CA ARG A 47 4.29 -15.96 -4.19
C ARG A 47 4.79 -17.35 -3.77
N LYS A 48 5.43 -17.43 -2.62
CA LYS A 48 5.92 -18.70 -2.08
C LYS A 48 4.77 -19.67 -1.80
N GLU A 49 3.65 -19.15 -1.32
CA GLU A 49 2.47 -19.97 -1.01
C GLU A 49 1.58 -20.26 -2.22
N GLY A 50 1.98 -19.80 -3.40
CA GLY A 50 1.25 -20.09 -4.63
C GLY A 50 -0.01 -19.25 -4.83
N VAL A 51 -0.10 -18.12 -4.15
CA VAL A 51 -1.23 -17.21 -4.32
C VAL A 51 -1.09 -16.47 -5.67
N CYS A 52 -2.22 -16.14 -6.30
CA CYS A 52 -2.23 -15.45 -7.60
C CYS A 52 -1.35 -14.21 -7.61
N GLU A 53 -0.59 -14.03 -8.69
CA GLU A 53 0.33 -12.91 -8.85
C GLU A 53 -0.36 -11.55 -8.69
N GLN A 54 -1.61 -11.43 -9.12
CA GLN A 54 -2.35 -10.16 -9.00
C GLN A 54 -2.42 -9.69 -7.53
N TYR A 55 -2.56 -10.62 -6.57
CA TYR A 55 -2.62 -10.26 -5.15
C TYR A 55 -1.24 -9.96 -4.58
N ALA A 56 -0.22 -10.68 -5.02
CA ALA A 56 1.16 -10.39 -4.63
C ALA A 56 1.56 -8.98 -5.07
N ARG A 57 1.18 -8.57 -6.27
CA ARG A 57 1.46 -7.22 -6.77
C ARG A 57 0.73 -6.15 -5.95
N VAL A 58 -0.50 -6.41 -5.51
CA VAL A 58 -1.21 -5.47 -4.63
C VAL A 58 -0.43 -5.27 -3.33
N ALA A 59 0.02 -6.35 -2.69
CA ALA A 59 0.80 -6.27 -1.46
C ALA A 59 2.11 -5.50 -1.67
N GLU A 60 2.81 -5.79 -2.75
CA GLU A 60 4.11 -5.20 -3.07
C GLU A 60 4.06 -3.69 -3.31
N ARG A 61 2.94 -3.19 -3.82
CA ARG A 61 2.84 -1.84 -4.38
C ARG A 61 1.89 -0.90 -3.64
N HIS A 62 1.43 -1.28 -2.45
CA HIS A 62 0.44 -0.45 -1.74
C HIS A 62 1.04 0.59 -0.78
N THR A 63 2.32 0.53 -0.47
CA THR A 63 2.94 1.45 0.49
C THR A 63 2.98 2.88 -0.05
N GLY A 64 2.50 3.84 0.75
CA GLY A 64 2.33 5.21 0.27
C GLY A 64 1.39 5.24 -0.93
N ALA A 65 1.78 5.94 -1.97
CA ALA A 65 1.12 5.86 -3.28
C ALA A 65 2.08 5.20 -4.29
N GLY A 66 2.86 4.24 -3.81
CA GLY A 66 3.92 3.59 -4.54
C GLY A 66 5.29 4.16 -4.19
N ILE A 67 6.32 3.35 -4.35
CA ILE A 67 7.71 3.73 -4.09
C ILE A 67 8.50 3.47 -5.36
N THR A 68 9.19 4.49 -5.87
CA THR A 68 10.00 4.35 -7.07
C THR A 68 11.46 4.03 -6.72
N ALA A 69 12.22 3.55 -7.72
CA ALA A 69 13.66 3.35 -7.57
C ALA A 69 14.35 4.67 -7.15
N ALA A 70 13.90 5.80 -7.70
CA ALA A 70 14.44 7.11 -7.34
C ALA A 70 14.19 7.43 -5.87
N ASP A 71 12.99 7.13 -5.35
CA ASP A 71 12.67 7.32 -3.94
C ASP A 71 13.61 6.51 -3.05
N ILE A 72 13.86 5.24 -3.42
CA ILE A 72 14.72 4.35 -2.66
C ILE A 72 16.13 4.92 -2.57
N ARG A 73 16.66 5.40 -3.70
CA ARG A 73 18.01 5.98 -3.76
C ARG A 73 18.12 7.27 -2.97
N GLN A 74 17.16 8.19 -3.16
CA GLN A 74 17.18 9.49 -2.53
C GLN A 74 17.01 9.44 -1.02
N GLN A 75 16.16 8.54 -0.55
CA GLN A 75 15.83 8.43 0.88
C GLN A 75 16.59 7.32 1.60
N GLY A 76 17.40 6.54 0.88
CA GLY A 76 18.16 5.44 1.47
C GLY A 76 17.26 4.38 2.07
N LEU A 77 16.15 4.06 1.41
CA LEU A 77 15.20 3.09 1.94
C LEU A 77 15.77 1.66 1.90
N PRO A 78 15.49 0.85 2.92
CA PRO A 78 15.98 -0.54 2.97
C PRO A 78 15.14 -1.47 2.11
N LEU A 79 15.08 -1.20 0.81
CA LEU A 79 14.33 -1.98 -0.18
C LEU A 79 15.22 -2.30 -1.35
N PRO A 80 15.01 -3.47 -1.99
CA PRO A 80 15.68 -3.73 -3.28
C PRO A 80 15.32 -2.64 -4.28
N ILE A 81 16.29 -2.20 -5.06
CA ILE A 81 16.06 -1.13 -6.05
C ILE A 81 15.06 -1.61 -7.09
N GLY A 82 14.00 -0.86 -7.27
CA GLY A 82 12.93 -1.17 -8.22
C GLY A 82 11.77 -0.21 -8.06
N ASP A 83 10.83 -0.29 -8.97
CA ASP A 83 9.64 0.55 -8.94
C ASP A 83 8.47 -0.26 -8.39
N TYR A 84 8.00 0.13 -7.22
CA TYR A 84 6.87 -0.50 -6.53
C TYR A 84 5.67 0.45 -6.57
N VAL A 85 5.17 0.69 -7.78
CA VAL A 85 4.07 1.64 -8.03
C VAL A 85 2.85 0.87 -8.50
N PRO A 86 1.65 1.13 -7.95
CA PRO A 86 0.43 0.45 -8.40
C PRO A 86 0.16 0.75 -9.88
N GLU A 87 -0.09 -0.30 -10.65
CA GLU A 87 -0.30 -0.19 -12.10
C GLU A 87 -1.68 -0.67 -12.52
N SER A 88 -2.11 -1.85 -12.06
CA SER A 88 -3.44 -2.35 -12.41
C SER A 88 -4.54 -1.60 -11.67
N THR A 89 -5.77 -1.69 -12.15
CA THR A 89 -6.90 -1.08 -11.46
C THR A 89 -7.06 -1.63 -10.04
N LEU A 90 -6.87 -2.92 -9.87
CA LEU A 90 -6.95 -3.55 -8.55
C LEU A 90 -5.86 -3.02 -7.62
N GLU A 91 -4.62 -2.92 -8.11
CA GLU A 91 -3.50 -2.38 -7.33
C GLU A 91 -3.77 -0.94 -6.91
N ARG A 92 -4.23 -0.11 -7.84
CA ARG A 92 -4.52 1.30 -7.54
C ARG A 92 -5.69 1.46 -6.58
N LEU A 93 -6.74 0.67 -6.74
CA LEU A 93 -7.92 0.73 -5.86
C LEU A 93 -7.57 0.39 -4.42
N VAL A 94 -6.88 -0.73 -4.20
CA VAL A 94 -6.51 -1.15 -2.84
C VAL A 94 -5.52 -0.16 -2.22
N CYS A 95 -4.54 0.29 -2.98
CA CYS A 95 -3.58 1.29 -2.51
C CYS A 95 -4.30 2.58 -2.08
N TYR A 96 -5.21 3.06 -2.89
CA TYR A 96 -5.98 4.26 -2.60
C TYR A 96 -6.84 4.09 -1.35
N ALA A 97 -7.65 3.04 -1.30
CA ALA A 97 -8.56 2.79 -0.18
C ALA A 97 -7.81 2.61 1.15
N ASP A 98 -6.67 1.93 1.11
CA ASP A 98 -5.86 1.68 2.29
C ASP A 98 -5.43 2.98 3.00
N LYS A 99 -5.20 4.04 2.26
CA LYS A 99 -4.73 5.31 2.82
C LYS A 99 -5.73 5.96 3.77
N PHE A 100 -7.01 5.62 3.66
CA PHE A 100 -8.05 6.21 4.48
C PHE A 100 -8.25 5.52 5.84
N TYR A 101 -7.52 4.46 6.13
CA TYR A 101 -7.69 3.71 7.38
C TYR A 101 -6.36 3.58 8.11
N SER A 102 -6.38 3.81 9.44
CA SER A 102 -5.18 3.61 10.25
C SER A 102 -5.06 2.13 10.63
N LYS A 103 -3.81 1.67 10.76
CA LYS A 103 -3.51 0.26 11.09
C LYS A 103 -3.62 -0.05 12.57
N GLY A 104 -3.61 0.95 13.42
CA GLY A 104 -3.69 0.74 14.86
C GLY A 104 -4.99 1.26 15.43
N GLY A 105 -5.21 1.00 16.71
CA GLY A 105 -6.37 1.51 17.41
C GLY A 105 -7.67 0.92 16.90
N ASP A 106 -8.64 1.78 16.64
CA ASP A 106 -10.00 1.39 16.28
C ASP A 106 -10.27 1.36 14.78
N MET A 107 -9.24 1.43 13.96
CA MET A 107 -9.35 1.38 12.50
C MET A 107 -10.26 2.45 11.92
N LYS A 108 -10.25 3.63 12.51
CA LYS A 108 -11.10 4.74 12.06
C LYS A 108 -10.67 5.26 10.69
N ARG A 109 -11.66 5.68 9.92
CA ARG A 109 -11.42 6.32 8.63
C ARG A 109 -10.80 7.71 8.85
N LYS A 110 -9.76 8.01 8.08
CA LYS A 110 -9.10 9.31 8.08
C LYS A 110 -9.77 10.25 7.08
N PRO A 111 -9.91 11.54 7.41
CA PRO A 111 -10.38 12.51 6.41
C PRO A 111 -9.34 12.73 5.31
N LEU A 112 -9.83 13.15 4.14
CA LEU A 112 -8.98 13.32 2.96
C LEU A 112 -7.80 14.28 3.18
N ASP A 113 -8.01 15.39 3.87
CA ASP A 113 -6.94 16.37 4.12
C ASP A 113 -5.79 15.76 4.92
N ARG A 114 -6.09 14.85 5.82
CA ARG A 114 -5.08 14.15 6.61
C ARG A 114 -4.28 13.19 5.76
N VAL A 115 -4.95 12.48 4.85
CA VAL A 115 -4.28 11.58 3.90
C VAL A 115 -3.35 12.38 2.99
N ILE A 116 -3.82 13.52 2.47
CA ILE A 116 -3.02 14.39 1.61
C ILE A 116 -1.74 14.82 2.33
N ARG A 117 -1.85 15.24 3.58
CA ARG A 117 -0.67 15.64 4.36
C ARG A 117 0.32 14.50 4.55
N SER A 118 -0.18 13.28 4.73
CA SER A 118 0.70 12.10 4.82
C SER A 118 1.43 11.85 3.52
N MET A 119 0.75 12.00 2.38
CA MET A 119 1.38 11.78 1.07
C MET A 119 2.44 12.85 0.78
N GLU A 120 2.20 14.10 1.18
CA GLU A 120 3.17 15.18 1.02
C GLU A 120 4.50 14.88 1.71
N ARG A 121 4.46 14.15 2.83
CA ARG A 121 5.67 13.80 3.59
C ARG A 121 6.58 12.83 2.84
N PHE A 122 6.03 12.05 1.91
CA PHE A 122 6.84 11.13 1.11
C PHE A 122 7.58 11.88 0.01
N SER A 123 6.85 12.51 -0.89
CA SER A 123 7.42 13.32 -1.97
C SER A 123 6.28 13.99 -2.76
N PRO A 124 6.60 15.04 -3.56
CA PRO A 124 5.60 15.64 -4.46
C PRO A 124 5.04 14.62 -5.45
N ASP A 125 5.87 13.71 -5.94
CA ASP A 125 5.43 12.66 -6.89
C ASP A 125 4.46 11.70 -6.24
N THR A 126 4.66 11.36 -4.97
CA THR A 126 3.75 10.51 -4.21
C THR A 126 2.37 11.16 -4.10
N LEU A 127 2.33 12.44 -3.76
CA LEU A 127 1.08 13.18 -3.69
C LEU A 127 0.37 13.21 -5.04
N GLU A 128 1.11 13.47 -6.11
CA GLU A 128 0.54 13.51 -7.46
C GLU A 128 -0.10 12.17 -7.83
N ARG A 129 0.60 11.07 -7.58
CA ARG A 129 0.06 9.73 -7.85
C ARG A 129 -1.20 9.47 -7.02
N PHE A 130 -1.20 9.86 -5.75
CA PHE A 130 -2.38 9.70 -4.91
C PHE A 130 -3.56 10.52 -5.45
N MET A 131 -3.33 11.76 -5.86
CA MET A 131 -4.39 12.61 -6.38
C MET A 131 -4.96 12.07 -7.69
N ASP A 132 -4.13 11.44 -8.53
CA ASP A 132 -4.63 10.77 -9.73
C ASP A 132 -5.55 9.60 -9.38
N MET A 133 -5.20 8.81 -8.37
CA MET A 133 -6.06 7.73 -7.88
C MET A 133 -7.34 8.29 -7.27
N HIS A 134 -7.25 9.40 -6.57
CA HIS A 134 -8.42 10.06 -5.99
C HIS A 134 -9.41 10.48 -7.08
N LYS A 135 -8.92 11.03 -8.19
CA LYS A 135 -9.78 11.39 -9.32
C LYS A 135 -10.49 10.17 -9.92
N GLU A 136 -9.78 9.05 -9.96
CA GLU A 136 -10.33 7.82 -10.56
C GLU A 136 -11.37 7.16 -9.67
N PHE A 137 -11.14 7.12 -8.36
CA PHE A 137 -11.92 6.29 -7.44
C PHE A 137 -12.81 7.06 -6.47
N SER A 138 -12.63 8.37 -6.32
CA SER A 138 -13.50 9.09 -5.40
C SER A 138 -14.92 9.11 -5.93
N ILE A 139 -15.85 8.77 -5.04
CA ILE A 139 -17.26 8.93 -5.37
C ILE A 139 -17.55 10.40 -5.14
N SER A 140 -17.90 11.08 -6.20
CA SER A 140 -18.35 12.46 -6.06
C SER A 140 -19.67 12.44 -5.30
N ASP A 141 -19.67 13.12 -4.17
CA ASP A 141 -20.87 13.33 -3.37
C ASP A 141 -21.71 14.44 -4.01
N GLY A 142 -21.66 14.40 -5.28
CA GLY A 142 -22.37 15.39 -6.11
C GLY A 142 -23.83 15.27 -5.96
#